data_f5bd81b308648dd9aad753446de1736c
#
_entry.id   f5bd81b308648dd9aad753446de1736c
#
_cell.length_a   1.000
_cell.length_b   1.000
_cell.length_c   1.000
_cell.angle_alpha   90.00
_cell.angle_beta   90.00
_cell.angle_gamma   90.00
#
_symmetry.space_group_name_H-M   'P 1'
#
loop_
_entity.id
_entity.type
_entity.pdbx_description
1 polymer ?
#
loop_
_entity_poly.entity_id
_entity_poly.type
_entity_poly.pdbx_seq_one_letter_code
_entity_poly.pdbx_strand_id
1 'polypeptide(L)'
;ESHDCSVDVCYNTAIPIGVANKYDAVVLSPGPGLPEESGDLKVFVAEFLGEIPILGVCLGMQALAVQLGGTLYNQQVVKHGVQESIITKRGVLFSQDDSEFEVGLYHSWAVSKEGDYTITAESKNGTVMALENKSLRCYGVQFHPESILTPKGMEILENFLEEVAVETPISAE
;
A
#
# COMPACT_ATOMS: atom_id res chain seq x y z
N GLU A 1 -6.96 9.53 13.22
CA GLU A 1 -7.90 10.24 14.13
C GLU A 1 -8.32 11.62 13.60
N SER A 2 -7.59 12.18 12.61
CA SER A 2 -7.95 13.48 12.01
C SER A 2 -9.11 13.40 10.99
N HIS A 3 -9.60 12.21 10.66
CA HIS A 3 -10.65 11.95 9.66
C HIS A 3 -11.80 11.11 10.21
N ASP A 4 -12.13 11.25 11.50
CA ASP A 4 -13.18 10.47 12.19
C ASP A 4 -12.98 8.93 12.10
N CYS A 5 -11.74 8.49 11.95
CA CYS A 5 -11.37 7.08 11.92
C CYS A 5 -10.94 6.58 13.30
N SER A 6 -11.46 5.42 13.69
CA SER A 6 -10.95 4.64 14.82
C SER A 6 -9.87 3.68 14.31
N VAL A 7 -8.70 3.66 14.93
CA VAL A 7 -7.57 2.84 14.49
C VAL A 7 -7.12 1.90 15.61
N ASP A 8 -7.17 0.61 15.33
CA ASP A 8 -6.55 -0.43 16.16
C ASP A 8 -5.20 -0.84 15.52
N VAL A 9 -4.14 -0.91 16.32
CA VAL A 9 -2.82 -1.36 15.87
C VAL A 9 -2.49 -2.69 16.49
N CYS A 10 -2.09 -3.67 15.68
CA CYS A 10 -1.64 -4.97 16.16
C CYS A 10 -0.34 -5.39 15.48
N TYR A 11 0.39 -6.32 16.11
CA TYR A 11 1.53 -6.95 15.47
C TYR A 11 1.08 -7.99 14.45
N ASN A 12 1.89 -8.20 13.41
CA ASN A 12 1.68 -9.21 12.36
C ASN A 12 1.72 -10.68 12.88
N THR A 13 2.08 -10.90 14.12
CA THR A 13 2.03 -12.19 14.83
C THR A 13 0.86 -12.31 15.80
N ALA A 14 -0.03 -11.33 15.84
CA ALA A 14 -1.17 -11.26 16.75
C ALA A 14 -2.40 -10.63 16.06
N ILE A 15 -2.67 -11.06 14.83
CA ILE A 15 -3.78 -10.54 14.02
C ILE A 15 -5.11 -11.00 14.62
N PRO A 16 -6.07 -10.10 14.86
CA PRO A 16 -7.37 -10.46 15.44
C PRO A 16 -8.17 -11.38 14.53
N ILE A 17 -8.91 -12.32 15.13
CA ILE A 17 -9.87 -13.16 14.41
C ILE A 17 -11.03 -12.31 13.90
N GLY A 18 -11.48 -12.57 12.68
CA GLY A 18 -12.65 -11.92 12.08
C GLY A 18 -12.41 -10.48 11.62
N VAL A 19 -11.20 -10.16 11.17
CA VAL A 19 -10.80 -8.83 10.68
C VAL A 19 -11.83 -8.25 9.70
N ALA A 20 -12.22 -9.01 8.67
CA ALA A 20 -13.14 -8.53 7.63
C ALA A 20 -14.55 -8.18 8.15
N ASN A 21 -14.95 -8.71 9.30
CA ASN A 21 -16.25 -8.39 9.93
C ASN A 21 -16.17 -7.29 10.99
N LYS A 22 -14.94 -6.89 11.37
CA LYS A 22 -14.72 -5.96 12.48
C LYS A 22 -14.22 -4.59 12.00
N TYR A 23 -13.54 -4.54 10.87
CA TYR A 23 -12.91 -3.33 10.35
C TYR A 23 -13.39 -3.05 8.93
N ASP A 24 -13.45 -1.77 8.57
CA ASP A 24 -13.83 -1.31 7.22
C ASP A 24 -12.66 -1.39 6.24
N ALA A 25 -11.43 -1.34 6.73
CA ALA A 25 -10.21 -1.44 5.93
C ALA A 25 -9.00 -1.86 6.77
N VAL A 26 -7.93 -2.25 6.11
CA VAL A 26 -6.64 -2.58 6.73
C VAL A 26 -5.50 -1.82 6.07
N VAL A 27 -4.57 -1.33 6.89
CA VAL A 27 -3.28 -0.81 6.43
C VAL A 27 -2.17 -1.77 6.87
N LEU A 28 -1.45 -2.31 5.90
CA LEU A 28 -0.25 -3.10 6.13
C LEU A 28 0.94 -2.15 6.21
N SER A 29 1.49 -1.98 7.41
CA SER A 29 2.55 -1.02 7.69
C SER A 29 3.89 -1.40 7.08
N PRO A 30 4.82 -0.44 6.96
CA PRO A 30 6.23 -0.74 6.69
C PRO A 30 6.83 -1.68 7.73
N GLY A 31 7.88 -2.39 7.34
CA GLY A 31 8.62 -3.26 8.23
C GLY A 31 9.96 -3.69 7.63
N PRO A 32 10.85 -4.27 8.44
CA PRO A 32 12.13 -4.80 7.99
C PRO A 32 11.95 -6.17 7.30
N GLY A 33 12.97 -6.58 6.53
CA GLY A 33 13.04 -7.90 5.91
C GLY A 33 12.17 -8.05 4.66
N LEU A 34 11.79 -9.28 4.40
CA LEU A 34 10.95 -9.67 3.27
C LEU A 34 9.55 -10.12 3.76
N PRO A 35 8.53 -10.12 2.91
CA PRO A 35 7.20 -10.60 3.27
C PRO A 35 7.19 -12.02 3.84
N GLU A 36 8.08 -12.90 3.34
CA GLU A 36 8.24 -14.27 3.81
C GLU A 36 8.74 -14.38 5.26
N GLU A 37 9.47 -13.37 5.73
CA GLU A 37 10.09 -13.32 7.05
C GLU A 37 9.26 -12.53 8.07
N SER A 38 8.08 -12.04 7.65
CA SER A 38 7.29 -11.06 8.40
C SER A 38 6.07 -11.68 9.08
N GLY A 39 6.30 -12.71 9.91
CA GLY A 39 5.26 -13.36 10.71
C GLY A 39 4.10 -13.86 9.85
N ASP A 40 2.88 -13.51 10.22
CA ASP A 40 1.66 -13.95 9.54
C ASP A 40 1.23 -13.04 8.37
N LEU A 41 2.06 -12.08 7.95
CA LEU A 41 1.72 -11.09 6.92
C LEU A 41 1.25 -11.75 5.62
N LYS A 42 1.97 -12.76 5.10
CA LYS A 42 1.59 -13.44 3.86
C LYS A 42 0.31 -14.26 4.02
N VAL A 43 0.13 -14.90 5.16
CA VAL A 43 -1.08 -15.67 5.47
C VAL A 43 -2.28 -14.73 5.54
N PHE A 44 -2.11 -13.58 6.19
CA PHE A 44 -3.14 -12.53 6.25
C PHE A 44 -3.53 -12.05 4.84
N VAL A 45 -2.56 -11.70 4.01
CA VAL A 45 -2.85 -11.20 2.65
C VAL A 45 -3.54 -12.29 1.82
N ALA A 46 -3.12 -13.56 1.91
CA ALA A 46 -3.76 -14.66 1.19
C ALA A 46 -5.21 -14.91 1.64
N GLU A 47 -5.52 -14.69 2.91
CA GLU A 47 -6.86 -14.91 3.47
C GLU A 47 -7.81 -13.74 3.18
N PHE A 48 -7.34 -12.50 3.28
CA PHE A 48 -8.21 -11.31 3.28
C PHE A 48 -8.17 -10.49 1.99
N LEU A 49 -7.30 -10.82 1.04
CA LEU A 49 -7.25 -10.13 -0.26
C LEU A 49 -8.58 -10.31 -1.02
N GLY A 50 -9.25 -9.21 -1.31
CA GLY A 50 -10.58 -9.17 -1.92
C GLY A 50 -11.76 -9.22 -0.94
N GLU A 51 -11.53 -9.56 0.34
CA GLU A 51 -12.56 -9.57 1.38
C GLU A 51 -12.71 -8.20 2.06
N ILE A 52 -11.62 -7.46 2.18
CA ILE A 52 -11.57 -6.15 2.82
C ILE A 52 -10.62 -5.23 2.03
N PRO A 53 -10.89 -3.92 1.93
CA PRO A 53 -9.94 -2.97 1.33
C PRO A 53 -8.60 -2.98 2.07
N ILE A 54 -7.50 -3.09 1.31
CA ILE A 54 -6.15 -3.13 1.89
C ILE A 54 -5.26 -2.07 1.25
N LEU A 55 -4.61 -1.25 2.08
CA LEU A 55 -3.50 -0.40 1.67
C LEU A 55 -2.18 -1.00 2.20
N GLY A 56 -1.28 -1.36 1.30
CA GLY A 56 0.08 -1.80 1.64
C GLY A 56 1.09 -0.66 1.53
N VAL A 57 1.89 -0.43 2.58
CA VAL A 57 2.96 0.56 2.60
C VAL A 57 4.31 -0.16 2.67
N CYS A 58 5.20 0.11 1.73
CA CYS A 58 6.54 -0.46 1.63
C CYS A 58 6.51 -2.01 1.66
N LEU A 59 6.84 -2.65 2.78
CA LEU A 59 6.73 -4.09 2.98
C LEU A 59 5.31 -4.61 2.72
N GLY A 60 4.28 -3.87 3.13
CA GLY A 60 2.88 -4.20 2.87
C GLY A 60 2.54 -4.24 1.38
N MET A 61 3.02 -3.27 0.60
CA MET A 61 2.89 -3.30 -0.87
C MET A 61 3.60 -4.50 -1.48
N GLN A 62 4.80 -4.82 -1.01
CA GLN A 62 5.57 -5.98 -1.49
C GLN A 62 4.83 -7.29 -1.23
N ALA A 63 4.20 -7.43 -0.06
CA ALA A 63 3.38 -8.61 0.26
C ALA A 63 2.16 -8.74 -0.67
N LEU A 64 1.46 -7.64 -0.96
CA LEU A 64 0.36 -7.61 -1.92
C LEU A 64 0.83 -7.99 -3.33
N ALA A 65 1.92 -7.41 -3.79
CA ALA A 65 2.47 -7.70 -5.11
C ALA A 65 2.85 -9.18 -5.28
N VAL A 66 3.52 -9.77 -4.30
CA VAL A 66 3.87 -11.21 -4.33
C VAL A 66 2.62 -12.09 -4.36
N GLN A 67 1.58 -11.76 -3.58
CA GLN A 67 0.32 -12.49 -3.59
C GLN A 67 -0.40 -12.39 -4.93
N LEU A 68 -0.24 -11.28 -5.65
CA LEU A 68 -0.78 -11.02 -6.99
C LEU A 68 0.12 -11.54 -8.13
N GLY A 69 1.09 -12.41 -7.84
CA GLY A 69 1.95 -13.04 -8.83
C GLY A 69 3.16 -12.22 -9.25
N GLY A 70 3.42 -11.09 -8.63
CA GLY A 70 4.64 -10.31 -8.80
C GLY A 70 5.84 -10.95 -8.09
N THR A 71 7.03 -10.47 -8.42
CA THR A 71 8.28 -10.89 -7.80
C THR A 71 9.02 -9.70 -7.19
N LEU A 72 9.88 -9.98 -6.22
CA LEU A 72 10.76 -8.99 -5.62
C LEU A 72 12.18 -9.12 -6.19
N TYR A 73 12.83 -7.99 -6.41
CA TYR A 73 14.24 -7.94 -6.77
C TYR A 73 15.00 -6.94 -5.89
N ASN A 74 16.25 -7.26 -5.59
CA ASN A 74 17.10 -6.37 -4.83
C ASN A 74 17.65 -5.27 -5.75
N GLN A 75 17.52 -4.03 -5.31
CA GLN A 75 18.07 -2.88 -6.03
C GLN A 75 19.58 -2.77 -5.79
N GLN A 76 20.32 -2.36 -6.82
CA GLN A 76 21.76 -2.14 -6.71
C GLN A 76 22.13 -1.02 -5.74
N VAL A 77 21.24 -0.04 -5.59
CA VAL A 77 21.39 1.11 -4.69
C VAL A 77 20.27 1.09 -3.66
N VAL A 78 20.65 0.96 -2.40
CA VAL A 78 19.74 1.04 -1.26
C VAL A 78 19.24 2.48 -1.13
N LYS A 79 17.91 2.65 -1.06
CA LYS A 79 17.25 3.93 -0.81
C LYS A 79 16.84 3.98 0.66
N HIS A 80 17.50 4.80 1.47
CA HIS A 80 17.17 4.95 2.89
C HIS A 80 17.25 6.40 3.35
N GLY A 81 16.11 6.98 3.68
CA GLY A 81 16.02 8.39 4.09
C GLY A 81 16.31 9.36 2.95
N VAL A 82 16.00 8.96 1.71
CA VAL A 82 16.18 9.78 0.51
C VAL A 82 14.83 10.20 -0.05
N GLN A 83 14.80 11.39 -0.63
CA GLN A 83 13.64 11.88 -1.37
C GLN A 83 13.86 11.64 -2.86
N GLU A 84 12.84 11.16 -3.56
CA GLU A 84 12.87 10.91 -4.99
C GLU A 84 11.56 11.33 -5.64
N SER A 85 11.67 11.87 -6.85
CA SER A 85 10.49 12.22 -7.65
C SER A 85 9.90 10.99 -8.32
N ILE A 86 8.57 10.87 -8.26
CA ILE A 86 7.79 9.84 -8.93
C ILE A 86 6.85 10.46 -9.95
N ILE A 87 6.45 9.66 -10.94
CA ILE A 87 5.44 10.02 -11.95
C ILE A 87 4.22 9.12 -11.72
N THR A 88 3.05 9.73 -11.56
CA THR A 88 1.80 9.02 -11.28
C THR A 88 0.97 8.79 -12.52
N LYS A 89 0.14 7.76 -12.47
CA LYS A 89 -0.98 7.52 -13.39
C LYS A 89 -2.26 7.56 -12.57
N ARG A 90 -3.34 7.99 -13.19
CA ARG A 90 -4.65 8.04 -12.53
C ARG A 90 -5.04 6.67 -11.98
N GLY A 91 -5.42 6.66 -10.73
CA GLY A 91 -5.88 5.49 -9.97
C GLY A 91 -6.65 5.94 -8.75
N VAL A 92 -6.90 5.02 -7.82
CA VAL A 92 -7.57 5.36 -6.56
C VAL A 92 -6.73 6.29 -5.71
N LEU A 93 -5.45 5.99 -5.55
CA LEU A 93 -4.55 6.80 -4.72
C LEU A 93 -4.10 8.11 -5.38
N PHE A 94 -4.25 8.24 -6.71
CA PHE A 94 -3.78 9.39 -7.48
C PHE A 94 -4.86 9.90 -8.43
N SER A 95 -5.28 11.14 -8.25
CA SER A 95 -6.36 11.77 -9.03
C SER A 95 -5.97 12.17 -10.45
N GLN A 96 -4.67 12.25 -10.77
CA GLN A 96 -4.16 12.79 -12.03
C GLN A 96 -3.11 11.88 -12.68
N ASP A 97 -3.12 11.83 -14.01
CA ASP A 97 -2.04 11.27 -14.81
C ASP A 97 -0.85 12.24 -14.89
N ASP A 98 0.34 11.66 -15.06
CA ASP A 98 1.61 12.39 -15.29
C ASP A 98 1.92 13.48 -14.26
N SER A 99 1.33 13.37 -13.07
CA SER A 99 1.68 14.26 -11.97
C SER A 99 3.00 13.81 -11.35
N GLU A 100 3.88 14.77 -11.13
CA GLU A 100 5.19 14.54 -10.53
C GLU A 100 5.23 15.12 -9.11
N PHE A 101 5.69 14.33 -8.13
CA PHE A 101 5.94 14.82 -6.77
C PHE A 101 6.97 13.98 -6.02
N GLU A 102 7.50 14.55 -4.94
CA GLU A 102 8.55 13.94 -4.14
C GLU A 102 7.99 12.98 -3.11
N VAL A 103 8.68 11.84 -2.92
CA VAL A 103 8.35 10.80 -1.94
C VAL A 103 9.57 10.35 -1.15
N GLY A 104 9.36 10.00 0.12
CA GLY A 104 10.41 9.46 0.98
C GLY A 104 10.58 7.95 0.80
N LEU A 105 11.80 7.50 0.57
CA LEU A 105 12.15 6.10 0.30
C LEU A 105 13.05 5.54 1.40
N TYR A 106 12.75 4.29 1.79
CA TYR A 106 13.46 3.55 2.85
C TYR A 106 13.56 2.06 2.51
N HIS A 107 13.86 1.71 1.25
CA HIS A 107 13.83 0.31 0.79
C HIS A 107 15.06 -0.08 -0.04
N SER A 108 15.39 -1.38 -0.05
CA SER A 108 16.37 -2.01 -0.92
C SER A 108 15.74 -2.99 -1.90
N TRP A 109 14.55 -3.48 -1.61
CA TRP A 109 13.78 -4.36 -2.49
C TRP A 109 12.71 -3.58 -3.25
N ALA A 110 12.47 -3.98 -4.48
CA ALA A 110 11.45 -3.42 -5.35
C ALA A 110 10.61 -4.53 -5.99
N VAL A 111 9.42 -4.16 -6.45
CA VAL A 111 8.44 -5.05 -7.05
C VAL A 111 8.64 -5.09 -8.57
N SER A 112 8.49 -6.28 -9.17
CA SER A 112 8.46 -6.43 -10.64
C SER A 112 7.29 -5.69 -11.27
N LYS A 113 7.34 -5.54 -12.59
CA LYS A 113 6.22 -4.95 -13.35
C LYS A 113 5.15 -5.97 -13.74
N GLU A 114 5.46 -7.25 -13.62
CA GLU A 114 4.57 -8.37 -13.89
C GLU A 114 3.78 -8.73 -12.63
N GLY A 115 2.50 -9.01 -12.80
CA GLY A 115 1.57 -9.39 -11.74
C GLY A 115 0.14 -9.01 -12.10
N ASP A 116 -0.82 -9.47 -11.33
CA ASP A 116 -2.24 -9.12 -11.47
C ASP A 116 -2.55 -7.78 -10.78
N TYR A 117 -1.89 -6.73 -11.23
CA TYR A 117 -2.05 -5.35 -10.75
C TYR A 117 -1.73 -4.32 -11.82
N THR A 118 -2.29 -3.14 -11.67
CA THR A 118 -1.98 -1.97 -12.47
C THR A 118 -0.94 -1.12 -11.74
N ILE A 119 0.11 -0.69 -12.45
CA ILE A 119 1.11 0.23 -11.91
C ILE A 119 0.56 1.65 -12.00
N THR A 120 0.46 2.32 -10.87
CA THR A 120 -0.09 3.68 -10.74
C THR A 120 0.95 4.74 -10.39
N ALA A 121 2.19 4.34 -10.07
CA ALA A 121 3.32 5.27 -10.02
C ALA A 121 4.64 4.55 -10.28
N GLU A 122 5.57 5.28 -10.89
CA GLU A 122 6.94 4.83 -11.15
C GLU A 122 7.94 5.95 -10.82
N SER A 123 9.14 5.57 -10.40
CA SER A 123 10.27 6.49 -10.37
C SER A 123 10.76 6.80 -11.78
N LYS A 124 11.57 7.84 -11.93
CA LYS A 124 12.22 8.19 -13.23
C LYS A 124 13.05 7.05 -13.82
N ASN A 125 13.51 6.13 -12.99
CA ASN A 125 14.26 4.95 -13.40
C ASN A 125 13.38 3.72 -13.69
N GLY A 126 12.05 3.89 -13.63
CA GLY A 126 11.07 2.83 -13.91
C GLY A 126 10.88 1.83 -12.79
N THR A 127 11.31 2.12 -11.56
CA THR A 127 10.98 1.32 -10.38
C THR A 127 9.51 1.53 -10.02
N VAL A 128 8.78 0.45 -9.77
CA VAL A 128 7.38 0.51 -9.35
C VAL A 128 7.28 1.19 -7.97
N MET A 129 6.51 2.26 -7.91
CA MET A 129 6.31 3.07 -6.70
C MET A 129 4.90 3.00 -6.15
N ALA A 130 3.91 2.63 -6.99
CA ALA A 130 2.57 2.30 -6.54
C ALA A 130 1.89 1.33 -7.49
N LEU A 131 0.97 0.55 -6.95
CA LEU A 131 0.16 -0.42 -7.67
C LEU A 131 -1.26 -0.49 -7.11
N GLU A 132 -2.19 -0.96 -7.92
CA GLU A 132 -3.55 -1.25 -7.49
C GLU A 132 -4.15 -2.46 -8.21
N ASN A 133 -5.02 -3.20 -7.54
CA ASN A 133 -6.01 -4.08 -8.16
C ASN A 133 -7.39 -3.69 -7.61
N LYS A 134 -8.16 -2.95 -8.43
CA LYS A 134 -9.47 -2.41 -8.02
C LYS A 134 -10.50 -3.49 -7.73
N SER A 135 -10.48 -4.59 -8.49
CA SER A 135 -11.43 -5.68 -8.28
C SER A 135 -11.24 -6.39 -6.94
N LEU A 136 -10.02 -6.38 -6.42
CA LEU A 136 -9.66 -6.94 -5.11
C LEU A 136 -9.55 -5.85 -4.03
N ARG A 137 -9.82 -4.60 -4.38
CA ARG A 137 -9.73 -3.43 -3.47
C ARG A 137 -8.40 -3.37 -2.73
N CYS A 138 -7.31 -3.64 -3.44
CA CYS A 138 -5.99 -3.56 -2.87
C CYS A 138 -5.14 -2.50 -3.57
N TYR A 139 -4.42 -1.75 -2.76
CA TYR A 139 -3.64 -0.59 -3.14
C TYR A 139 -2.29 -0.66 -2.45
N GLY A 140 -1.23 -0.23 -3.11
CA GLY A 140 0.09 -0.28 -2.52
C GLY A 140 0.97 0.87 -2.93
N VAL A 141 1.80 1.35 -2.01
CA VAL A 141 2.84 2.35 -2.24
C VAL A 141 4.18 1.85 -1.69
N GLN A 142 5.26 2.01 -2.48
CA GLN A 142 6.62 1.61 -2.06
C GLN A 142 7.24 2.66 -1.14
N PHE A 143 6.84 3.91 -1.28
CA PHE A 143 7.28 5.02 -0.45
C PHE A 143 6.50 5.10 0.87
N HIS A 144 6.91 6.02 1.74
CA HIS A 144 6.33 6.22 3.06
C HIS A 144 5.44 7.47 3.07
N PRO A 145 4.10 7.34 2.96
CA PRO A 145 3.20 8.49 3.00
C PRO A 145 3.22 9.22 4.34
N GLU A 146 3.58 8.53 5.42
CA GLU A 146 3.72 9.11 6.75
C GLU A 146 5.00 9.95 6.93
N SER A 147 5.95 9.84 6.00
CA SER A 147 7.24 10.53 6.10
C SER A 147 7.11 12.02 5.78
N ILE A 148 7.86 12.86 6.51
CA ILE A 148 8.03 14.28 6.19
C ILE A 148 8.63 14.50 4.79
N LEU A 149 9.31 13.48 4.24
CA LEU A 149 9.85 13.49 2.88
C LEU A 149 8.78 13.22 1.79
N THR A 150 7.53 12.99 2.18
CA THR A 150 6.40 12.79 1.27
C THR A 150 5.36 13.90 1.49
N PRO A 151 5.52 15.09 0.90
CA PRO A 151 4.65 16.23 1.14
C PRO A 151 3.17 15.97 0.87
N LYS A 152 2.84 15.11 -0.11
CA LYS A 152 1.47 14.71 -0.45
C LYS A 152 1.01 13.40 0.21
N GLY A 153 1.73 12.93 1.22
CA GLY A 153 1.42 11.65 1.86
C GLY A 153 0.03 11.59 2.46
N MET A 154 -0.45 12.68 3.05
CA MET A 154 -1.79 12.76 3.62
C MET A 154 -2.89 12.66 2.57
N GLU A 155 -2.74 13.34 1.43
CA GLU A 155 -3.66 13.25 0.29
C GLU A 155 -3.85 11.79 -0.19
N ILE A 156 -2.78 11.01 -0.20
CA ILE A 156 -2.82 9.59 -0.61
C ILE A 156 -3.62 8.75 0.40
N LEU A 157 -3.44 9.00 1.70
CA LEU A 157 -4.21 8.32 2.75
C LEU A 157 -5.68 8.72 2.72
N GLU A 158 -5.98 9.99 2.47
CA GLU A 158 -7.34 10.52 2.30
C GLU A 158 -8.04 9.85 1.11
N ASN A 159 -7.39 9.76 -0.04
CA ASN A 159 -7.93 9.10 -1.23
C ASN A 159 -8.27 7.62 -0.96
N PHE A 160 -7.43 6.91 -0.18
CA PHE A 160 -7.74 5.55 0.25
C PHE A 160 -8.97 5.50 1.16
N LEU A 161 -9.08 6.40 2.13
CA LEU A 161 -10.23 6.45 3.04
C LEU A 161 -11.53 6.82 2.31
N GLU A 162 -11.48 7.70 1.32
CA GLU A 162 -12.62 8.03 0.47
C GLU A 162 -13.11 6.80 -0.32
N GLU A 163 -12.20 6.01 -0.87
CA GLU A 163 -12.53 4.75 -1.57
C GLU A 163 -13.22 3.75 -0.62
N VAL A 164 -12.73 3.61 0.61
CA VAL A 164 -13.36 2.77 1.63
C VAL A 164 -14.77 3.24 1.96
N ALA A 165 -14.97 4.55 2.11
CA ALA A 165 -16.27 5.13 2.49
C ALA A 165 -17.34 4.96 1.40
N VAL A 166 -16.97 4.99 0.11
CA VAL A 166 -17.92 4.84 -1.02
C VAL A 166 -18.57 3.45 -1.02
N GLU A 167 -17.86 2.42 -0.56
CA GLU A 167 -18.33 1.04 -0.64
C GLU A 167 -18.95 0.50 0.66
N THR A 168 -18.85 1.25 1.76
CA THR A 168 -19.58 0.90 2.99
C THR A 168 -21.02 1.41 2.87
N PRO A 169 -22.04 0.55 2.66
CA PRO A 169 -23.42 1.00 2.64
C PRO A 169 -23.72 1.60 4.02
N ILE A 170 -24.13 2.86 4.05
CA ILE A 170 -24.71 3.45 5.26
C ILE A 170 -25.87 2.53 5.64
N SER A 171 -25.71 1.74 6.69
CA SER A 171 -26.81 0.96 7.26
C SER A 171 -27.86 1.99 7.67
N ALA A 172 -28.93 2.08 6.87
CA ALA A 172 -30.10 2.88 7.24
C ALA A 172 -30.68 2.29 8.53
N GLU A 173 -30.59 3.05 9.61
CA GLU A 173 -31.37 2.81 10.82
C GLU A 173 -32.88 2.95 10.55
#